data_339bbb3e2a5806fc907356d09f7ccc70
#
_entry.id   339bbb3e2a5806fc907356d09f7ccc70
#
_cell.length_a   1.000
_cell.length_b   1.000
_cell.length_c   1.000
_cell.angle_alpha   90.00
_cell.angle_beta   90.00
_cell.angle_gamma   90.00
#
_symmetry.space_group_name_H-M   'P 1'
#
loop_
_entity.id
_entity.type
_entity.pdbx_description
1 polymer ?
#
loop_
_entity_poly.entity_id
_entity_poly.type
_entity_poly.pdbx_seq_one_letter_code
_entity_poly.pdbx_strand_id
1 'polypeptide(L)'
;MKLAAIGECMLEAVTGEPLFGKHMAFGFGGDTLNTAVYMYRTIPANTDMTISYVTALGNDPCSDQLVDAWRNEGLDDHLVFRLAGRLPGFYLIHNDTRGERQFFYWRQQAAARSLLDDGRDQVIAKGLSGFDLVYLTGITLAVLAQHNPDPVMSLLQQLADGGTQIAFDPNHRDMLWDSAEIAKSVYRDIAPLLTFCLPTFDDEQRLFKDRDPTVTATRWLDWGAAEVIVKNGSKTALLATPWEQIHSYPIPIERVV
;
A
#
# COMPACT_ATOMS: atom_id res chain seq x y z
N MET A 1 3.01 20.13 -5.63
CA MET A 1 2.98 19.10 -4.60
C MET A 1 3.52 17.79 -5.17
N LYS A 2 4.41 17.11 -4.45
CA LYS A 2 5.03 15.84 -4.89
C LYS A 2 4.66 14.73 -3.92
N LEU A 3 4.06 13.69 -4.44
CA LEU A 3 3.64 12.50 -3.68
C LEU A 3 4.36 11.27 -4.21
N ALA A 4 4.64 10.31 -3.34
CA ALA A 4 5.12 9.02 -3.77
C ALA A 4 4.33 7.89 -3.10
N ALA A 5 4.07 6.81 -3.84
CA ALA A 5 3.52 5.58 -3.29
C ALA A 5 4.58 4.46 -3.41
N ILE A 6 4.92 3.84 -2.28
CA ILE A 6 5.92 2.76 -2.22
C ILE A 6 5.19 1.44 -2.07
N GLY A 7 5.45 0.48 -2.96
CA GLY A 7 4.85 -0.84 -2.82
C GLY A 7 5.09 -1.79 -3.98
N GLU A 8 4.30 -2.86 -4.03
CA GLU A 8 4.37 -3.88 -5.06
C GLU A 8 3.20 -3.77 -6.03
N CYS A 9 3.51 -3.75 -7.32
CA CYS A 9 2.55 -4.05 -8.37
C CYS A 9 2.75 -5.47 -8.86
N MET A 10 1.66 -6.17 -9.06
CA MET A 10 1.65 -7.55 -9.52
C MET A 10 0.85 -7.68 -10.82
N LEU A 11 1.21 -8.68 -11.62
CA LEU A 11 0.34 -9.15 -12.68
C LEU A 11 -0.89 -9.83 -12.07
N GLU A 12 -2.04 -9.58 -12.68
CA GLU A 12 -3.32 -10.15 -12.29
C GLU A 12 -3.86 -11.05 -13.40
N ALA A 13 -4.36 -12.22 -13.04
CA ALA A 13 -5.22 -12.99 -13.92
C ALA A 13 -6.57 -13.25 -13.25
N VAL A 14 -7.64 -13.10 -14.00
CA VAL A 14 -9.01 -13.38 -13.53
C VAL A 14 -9.58 -14.54 -14.35
N THR A 15 -10.10 -15.54 -13.66
CA THR A 15 -10.74 -16.72 -14.25
C THR A 15 -12.05 -17.04 -13.53
N GLY A 16 -12.94 -17.74 -14.22
CA GLY A 16 -14.18 -18.30 -13.68
C GLY A 16 -14.14 -19.83 -13.70
N GLU A 17 -15.30 -20.44 -13.68
CA GLU A 17 -15.47 -21.89 -13.86
C GLU A 17 -15.56 -22.28 -15.35
N PRO A 18 -14.84 -23.34 -15.78
CA PRO A 18 -13.83 -24.09 -15.03
C PRO A 18 -12.53 -23.28 -14.88
N LEU A 19 -11.77 -23.54 -13.80
CA LEU A 19 -10.52 -22.82 -13.49
C LEU A 19 -9.54 -22.74 -14.68
N PHE A 20 -9.44 -23.80 -15.47
CA PHE A 20 -8.67 -23.85 -16.72
C PHE A 20 -9.57 -23.67 -17.95
N GLY A 21 -10.41 -22.66 -17.92
CA GLY A 21 -11.26 -22.28 -19.07
C GLY A 21 -10.43 -21.72 -20.24
N LYS A 22 -11.12 -21.48 -21.37
CA LYS A 22 -10.48 -20.98 -22.59
C LYS A 22 -10.05 -19.50 -22.50
N HIS A 23 -10.54 -18.78 -21.53
CA HIS A 23 -10.32 -17.33 -21.42
C HIS A 23 -9.89 -16.97 -20.00
N MET A 24 -8.79 -16.25 -19.90
CA MET A 24 -8.36 -15.54 -18.71
C MET A 24 -8.25 -14.05 -19.08
N ALA A 25 -8.77 -13.18 -18.22
CA ALA A 25 -8.49 -11.75 -18.33
C ALA A 25 -7.19 -11.46 -17.59
N PHE A 26 -6.26 -10.78 -18.28
CA PHE A 26 -5.02 -10.33 -17.67
C PHE A 26 -5.09 -8.84 -17.39
N GLY A 27 -4.56 -8.46 -16.25
CA GLY A 27 -4.48 -7.10 -15.77
C GLY A 27 -3.28 -6.93 -14.83
N PHE A 28 -3.32 -5.91 -14.07
CA PHE A 28 -2.36 -5.66 -13.01
C PHE A 28 -3.06 -4.96 -11.84
N GLY A 29 -2.49 -5.10 -10.66
CA GLY A 29 -3.01 -4.49 -9.44
C GLY A 29 -1.97 -4.48 -8.33
N GLY A 30 -2.28 -3.72 -7.33
CA GLY A 30 -1.52 -3.55 -6.10
C GLY A 30 -2.19 -2.47 -5.28
N ASP A 31 -2.24 -2.64 -3.97
CA ASP A 31 -2.95 -1.71 -3.10
C ASP A 31 -2.39 -0.28 -3.19
N THR A 32 -1.06 -0.14 -3.15
CA THR A 32 -0.40 1.16 -3.28
C THR A 32 -0.50 1.74 -4.69
N LEU A 33 -0.42 0.89 -5.73
CA LEU A 33 -0.60 1.33 -7.11
C LEU A 33 -2.02 1.83 -7.35
N ASN A 34 -3.01 1.07 -6.92
CA ASN A 34 -4.41 1.46 -7.04
C ASN A 34 -4.66 2.80 -6.35
N THR A 35 -4.12 2.99 -5.15
CA THR A 35 -4.21 4.27 -4.43
C THR A 35 -3.56 5.39 -5.25
N ALA A 36 -2.36 5.21 -5.78
CA ALA A 36 -1.66 6.22 -6.59
C ALA A 36 -2.47 6.60 -7.86
N VAL A 37 -3.00 5.60 -8.58
CA VAL A 37 -3.82 5.82 -9.78
C VAL A 37 -5.09 6.59 -9.44
N TYR A 38 -5.83 6.17 -8.41
CA TYR A 38 -7.06 6.86 -8.03
C TYR A 38 -6.79 8.26 -7.46
N MET A 39 -5.70 8.46 -6.72
CA MET A 39 -5.27 9.79 -6.31
C MET A 39 -5.06 10.67 -7.55
N TYR A 40 -4.30 10.21 -8.55
CA TYR A 40 -4.06 10.97 -9.77
C TYR A 40 -5.36 11.31 -10.53
N ARG A 41 -6.26 10.35 -10.67
CA ARG A 41 -7.56 10.53 -11.37
C ARG A 41 -8.49 11.53 -10.66
N THR A 42 -8.30 11.75 -9.36
CA THR A 42 -9.11 12.69 -8.56
C THR A 42 -8.49 14.09 -8.47
N ILE A 43 -7.28 14.29 -8.98
CA ILE A 43 -6.63 15.61 -9.01
C ILE A 43 -7.41 16.53 -9.96
N PRO A 44 -7.83 17.73 -9.50
CA PRO A 44 -8.45 18.70 -10.38
C PRO A 44 -7.52 19.08 -11.54
N ALA A 45 -8.09 19.25 -12.73
CA ALA A 45 -7.33 19.75 -13.88
C ALA A 45 -6.62 21.08 -13.52
N ASN A 46 -5.37 21.23 -13.93
CA ASN A 46 -4.49 22.37 -13.63
C ASN A 46 -3.90 22.41 -12.20
N THR A 47 -3.96 21.33 -11.45
CA THR A 47 -3.20 21.21 -10.20
C THR A 47 -1.77 20.80 -10.52
N ASP A 48 -0.77 21.58 -10.06
CA ASP A 48 0.65 21.19 -10.16
C ASP A 48 0.95 20.12 -9.10
N MET A 49 0.72 18.85 -9.48
CA MET A 49 0.95 17.69 -8.63
C MET A 49 1.59 16.55 -9.42
N THR A 50 2.62 15.97 -8.85
CA THR A 50 3.29 14.76 -9.36
C THR A 50 3.05 13.62 -8.39
N ILE A 51 2.69 12.44 -8.90
CA ILE A 51 2.62 11.19 -8.13
C ILE A 51 3.61 10.20 -8.71
N SER A 52 4.65 9.86 -7.95
CA SER A 52 5.66 8.88 -8.33
C SER A 52 5.34 7.52 -7.73
N TYR A 53 5.51 6.46 -8.51
CA TYR A 53 5.41 5.10 -8.00
C TYR A 53 6.81 4.52 -7.77
N VAL A 54 7.06 4.02 -6.57
CA VAL A 54 8.37 3.51 -6.12
C VAL A 54 8.28 2.01 -5.93
N THR A 55 8.96 1.26 -6.79
CA THR A 55 8.93 -0.21 -6.77
C THR A 55 10.14 -0.80 -7.48
N ALA A 56 10.27 -2.13 -7.45
CA ALA A 56 11.21 -2.85 -8.30
C ALA A 56 10.48 -3.85 -9.19
N LEU A 57 10.92 -3.94 -10.44
CA LEU A 57 10.42 -4.84 -11.47
C LEU A 57 11.58 -5.59 -12.15
N GLY A 58 11.26 -6.53 -13.02
CA GLY A 58 12.23 -7.21 -13.86
C GLY A 58 12.64 -6.45 -15.12
N ASN A 59 13.56 -7.05 -15.89
CA ASN A 59 13.95 -6.63 -17.23
C ASN A 59 13.24 -7.51 -18.27
N ASP A 60 11.93 -7.52 -18.27
CA ASP A 60 11.09 -8.41 -19.08
C ASP A 60 9.91 -7.64 -19.68
N PRO A 61 9.29 -8.16 -20.77
CA PRO A 61 8.20 -7.46 -21.45
C PRO A 61 6.96 -7.20 -20.58
N CYS A 62 6.68 -8.07 -19.59
CA CYS A 62 5.54 -7.84 -18.68
C CYS A 62 5.81 -6.63 -17.79
N SER A 63 7.02 -6.53 -17.25
CA SER A 63 7.47 -5.38 -16.47
C SER A 63 7.45 -4.09 -17.28
N ASP A 64 7.79 -4.14 -18.59
CA ASP A 64 7.72 -2.97 -19.48
C ASP A 64 6.27 -2.51 -19.65
N GLN A 65 5.35 -3.44 -19.90
CA GLN A 65 3.93 -3.12 -20.07
C GLN A 65 3.31 -2.55 -18.78
N LEU A 66 3.74 -3.00 -17.60
CA LEU A 66 3.31 -2.41 -16.33
C LEU A 66 3.70 -0.93 -16.25
N VAL A 67 4.97 -0.62 -16.54
CA VAL A 67 5.45 0.78 -16.50
C VAL A 67 4.72 1.65 -17.52
N ASP A 68 4.53 1.15 -18.74
CA ASP A 68 3.78 1.88 -19.77
C ASP A 68 2.31 2.13 -19.36
N ALA A 69 1.67 1.16 -18.72
CA ALA A 69 0.33 1.34 -18.20
C ALA A 69 0.26 2.43 -17.10
N TRP A 70 1.24 2.49 -16.20
CA TRP A 70 1.29 3.53 -15.14
C TRP A 70 1.55 4.92 -15.72
N ARG A 71 2.44 5.04 -16.72
CA ARG A 71 2.66 6.30 -17.45
C ARG A 71 1.38 6.79 -18.11
N ASN A 72 0.60 5.88 -18.70
CA ASN A 72 -0.68 6.22 -19.31
C ASN A 72 -1.73 6.67 -18.28
N GLU A 73 -1.60 6.24 -17.01
CA GLU A 73 -2.39 6.74 -15.88
C GLU A 73 -1.84 8.06 -15.31
N GLY A 74 -0.73 8.57 -15.83
CA GLY A 74 -0.12 9.83 -15.41
C GLY A 74 0.84 9.71 -14.22
N LEU A 75 1.25 8.49 -13.84
CA LEU A 75 2.21 8.30 -12.77
C LEU A 75 3.65 8.46 -13.28
N ASP A 76 4.48 9.07 -12.47
CA ASP A 76 5.91 9.18 -12.71
C ASP A 76 6.63 7.90 -12.21
N ASP A 77 7.57 7.41 -13.01
CA ASP A 77 8.25 6.12 -12.81
C ASP A 77 9.78 6.23 -12.60
N HIS A 78 10.31 7.42 -12.36
CA HIS A 78 11.75 7.63 -12.22
C HIS A 78 12.42 6.85 -11.07
N LEU A 79 11.62 6.37 -10.09
CA LEU A 79 12.04 5.52 -8.98
C LEU A 79 11.56 4.06 -9.13
N VAL A 80 11.35 3.60 -10.37
CA VAL A 80 11.09 2.19 -10.67
C VAL A 80 12.41 1.51 -11.01
N PHE A 81 12.87 0.61 -10.15
CA PHE A 81 14.14 -0.11 -10.32
C PHE A 81 13.95 -1.37 -11.17
N ARG A 82 14.92 -1.63 -12.06
CA ARG A 82 14.88 -2.80 -12.95
C ARG A 82 15.92 -3.82 -12.51
N LEU A 83 15.47 -4.98 -12.06
CA LEU A 83 16.31 -6.03 -11.49
C LEU A 83 16.43 -7.21 -12.46
N ALA A 84 17.64 -7.46 -12.96
CA ALA A 84 17.90 -8.59 -13.86
C ALA A 84 17.61 -9.94 -13.19
N GLY A 85 16.93 -10.84 -13.93
CA GLY A 85 16.57 -12.17 -13.43
C GLY A 85 15.43 -12.20 -12.41
N ARG A 86 14.78 -11.08 -12.15
CA ARG A 86 13.56 -10.98 -11.33
C ARG A 86 12.35 -10.73 -12.22
N LEU A 87 11.17 -11.05 -11.69
CA LEU A 87 9.87 -10.83 -12.33
C LEU A 87 8.95 -10.09 -11.37
N PRO A 88 7.89 -9.43 -11.86
CA PRO A 88 6.82 -8.95 -11.00
C PRO A 88 6.13 -10.12 -10.28
N GLY A 89 5.52 -9.83 -9.13
CA GLY A 89 4.63 -10.80 -8.49
C GLY A 89 3.42 -11.10 -9.40
N PHE A 90 2.78 -12.22 -9.15
CA PHE A 90 1.59 -12.65 -9.87
C PHE A 90 0.51 -13.10 -8.89
N TYR A 91 -0.75 -12.79 -9.19
CA TYR A 91 -1.88 -13.41 -8.52
C TYR A 91 -3.00 -13.78 -9.47
N LEU A 92 -3.72 -14.84 -9.10
CA LEU A 92 -4.87 -15.34 -9.81
C LEU A 92 -6.12 -15.09 -8.95
N ILE A 93 -7.13 -14.49 -9.55
CA ILE A 93 -8.48 -14.40 -8.98
C ILE A 93 -9.35 -15.47 -9.64
N HIS A 94 -9.84 -16.40 -8.84
CA HIS A 94 -10.82 -17.37 -9.26
C HIS A 94 -12.19 -16.98 -8.71
N ASN A 95 -13.16 -16.78 -9.60
CA ASN A 95 -14.56 -16.53 -9.24
C ASN A 95 -15.31 -17.88 -9.30
N ASP A 96 -15.78 -18.35 -8.15
CA ASP A 96 -16.58 -19.57 -8.09
C ASP A 96 -18.00 -19.37 -8.67
N THR A 97 -18.77 -20.47 -8.77
CA THR A 97 -20.15 -20.43 -9.29
C THR A 97 -21.11 -19.56 -8.48
N ARG A 98 -20.75 -19.20 -7.26
CA ARG A 98 -21.55 -18.31 -6.38
C ARG A 98 -21.08 -16.86 -6.47
N GLY A 99 -20.00 -16.58 -7.26
CA GLY A 99 -19.40 -15.27 -7.39
C GLY A 99 -18.43 -14.92 -6.25
N GLU A 100 -18.05 -15.89 -5.41
CA GLU A 100 -17.04 -15.67 -4.39
C GLU A 100 -15.65 -15.69 -5.01
N ARG A 101 -14.79 -14.78 -4.55
CA ARG A 101 -13.43 -14.59 -5.06
C ARG A 101 -12.44 -15.35 -4.19
N GLN A 102 -11.62 -16.17 -4.82
CA GLN A 102 -10.46 -16.80 -4.22
C GLN A 102 -9.20 -16.25 -4.85
N PHE A 103 -8.18 -15.96 -4.03
CA PHE A 103 -6.93 -15.35 -4.46
C PHE A 103 -5.78 -16.32 -4.24
N PHE A 104 -4.97 -16.51 -5.29
CA PHE A 104 -3.76 -17.34 -5.25
C PHE A 104 -2.56 -16.46 -5.63
N TYR A 105 -1.48 -16.49 -4.82
CA TYR A 105 -0.35 -15.58 -4.97
C TYR A 105 0.96 -16.31 -5.25
N TRP A 106 1.71 -15.80 -6.24
CA TRP A 106 3.10 -16.18 -6.53
C TRP A 106 3.96 -14.91 -6.45
N ARG A 107 4.45 -14.59 -5.25
CA ARG A 107 5.17 -13.34 -4.99
C ARG A 107 6.43 -13.51 -4.14
N GLN A 108 6.82 -14.74 -3.74
CA GLN A 108 7.99 -14.97 -2.87
C GLN A 108 9.31 -14.53 -3.52
N GLN A 109 9.38 -14.54 -4.86
CA GLN A 109 10.56 -14.13 -5.63
C GLN A 109 10.32 -12.85 -6.43
N ALA A 110 9.26 -12.11 -6.13
CA ALA A 110 8.95 -10.86 -6.82
C ALA A 110 10.07 -9.85 -6.67
N ALA A 111 10.32 -9.07 -7.73
CA ALA A 111 11.35 -8.03 -7.75
C ALA A 111 11.16 -7.01 -6.63
N ALA A 112 9.92 -6.66 -6.31
CA ALA A 112 9.58 -5.69 -5.27
C ALA A 112 10.16 -6.05 -3.89
N ARG A 113 10.35 -7.34 -3.58
CA ARG A 113 10.96 -7.78 -2.30
C ARG A 113 12.40 -7.34 -2.14
N SER A 114 13.08 -7.07 -3.25
CA SER A 114 14.47 -6.61 -3.29
C SER A 114 14.57 -5.09 -3.53
N LEU A 115 13.50 -4.34 -3.33
CA LEU A 115 13.48 -2.89 -3.59
C LEU A 115 14.55 -2.13 -2.80
N LEU A 116 14.79 -2.50 -1.55
CA LEU A 116 15.72 -1.81 -0.65
C LEU A 116 17.13 -2.44 -0.59
N ASP A 117 17.37 -3.53 -1.34
CA ASP A 117 18.67 -4.19 -1.36
C ASP A 117 19.75 -3.36 -2.09
N ASP A 118 21.02 -3.70 -1.89
CA ASP A 118 22.18 -3.18 -2.62
C ASP A 118 22.30 -1.64 -2.61
N GLY A 119 21.90 -0.98 -1.52
CA GLY A 119 22.00 0.47 -1.36
C GLY A 119 20.90 1.26 -2.08
N ARG A 120 19.86 0.60 -2.62
CA ARG A 120 18.74 1.29 -3.26
C ARG A 120 17.91 2.10 -2.27
N ASP A 121 17.88 1.72 -0.99
CA ASP A 121 17.30 2.51 0.09
C ASP A 121 17.85 3.94 0.11
N GLN A 122 19.15 4.12 -0.04
CA GLN A 122 19.79 5.43 -0.09
C GLN A 122 19.47 6.21 -1.37
N VAL A 123 19.33 5.50 -2.50
CA VAL A 123 18.92 6.12 -3.79
C VAL A 123 17.47 6.59 -3.68
N ILE A 124 16.60 5.80 -3.07
CA ILE A 124 15.19 6.14 -2.83
C ILE A 124 15.10 7.33 -1.87
N ALA A 125 15.81 7.31 -0.74
CA ALA A 125 15.81 8.41 0.22
C ALA A 125 16.23 9.73 -0.44
N LYS A 126 17.28 9.70 -1.27
CA LYS A 126 17.73 10.86 -2.04
C LYS A 126 16.70 11.30 -3.10
N GLY A 127 16.12 10.33 -3.83
CA GLY A 127 15.12 10.59 -4.88
C GLY A 127 13.82 11.20 -4.33
N LEU A 128 13.45 10.81 -3.11
CA LEU A 128 12.26 11.32 -2.41
C LEU A 128 12.53 12.57 -1.56
N SER A 129 13.78 13.06 -1.51
CA SER A 129 14.10 14.30 -0.82
C SER A 129 13.31 15.48 -1.41
N GLY A 130 12.56 16.19 -0.55
CA GLY A 130 11.68 17.28 -0.96
C GLY A 130 10.33 16.85 -1.54
N PHE A 131 9.96 15.58 -1.36
CA PHE A 131 8.58 15.16 -1.54
C PHE A 131 7.74 15.61 -0.33
N ASP A 132 6.49 15.99 -0.63
CA ASP A 132 5.55 16.45 0.41
C ASP A 132 4.97 15.28 1.20
N LEU A 133 4.68 14.15 0.52
CA LEU A 133 4.05 12.98 1.14
C LEU A 133 4.58 11.68 0.54
N VAL A 134 4.80 10.69 1.40
CA VAL A 134 5.03 9.28 1.02
C VAL A 134 3.91 8.42 1.60
N TYR A 135 3.31 7.60 0.74
CA TYR A 135 2.28 6.63 1.09
C TYR A 135 2.80 5.20 0.98
N LEU A 136 2.51 4.39 1.98
CA LEU A 136 2.78 2.95 1.97
C LEU A 136 1.76 2.19 2.82
N THR A 137 1.81 0.85 2.75
CA THR A 137 0.85 0.00 3.46
C THR A 137 1.54 -1.07 4.32
N GLY A 138 0.78 -1.73 5.17
CA GLY A 138 1.25 -2.91 5.90
C GLY A 138 1.61 -4.08 4.97
N ILE A 139 1.02 -4.16 3.76
CA ILE A 139 1.45 -5.10 2.73
C ILE A 139 2.86 -4.74 2.26
N THR A 140 3.14 -3.46 2.01
CA THR A 140 4.48 -2.98 1.65
C THR A 140 5.50 -3.35 2.72
N LEU A 141 5.19 -3.10 4.00
CA LEU A 141 6.07 -3.49 5.11
C LEU A 141 6.30 -5.00 5.15
N ALA A 142 5.26 -5.81 5.03
CA ALA A 142 5.39 -7.27 5.02
C ALA A 142 6.23 -7.79 3.83
N VAL A 143 6.20 -7.11 2.69
CA VAL A 143 7.01 -7.45 1.52
C VAL A 143 8.47 -7.07 1.70
N LEU A 144 8.75 -5.87 2.21
CA LEU A 144 10.09 -5.30 2.31
C LEU A 144 10.82 -5.69 3.60
N ALA A 145 10.09 -5.88 4.71
CA ALA A 145 10.63 -6.06 6.05
C ALA A 145 10.55 -7.49 6.58
N GLN A 146 10.15 -8.48 5.76
CA GLN A 146 9.85 -9.84 6.21
C GLN A 146 10.98 -10.50 7.01
N HIS A 147 12.23 -10.18 6.70
CA HIS A 147 13.40 -10.77 7.38
C HIS A 147 14.24 -9.72 8.11
N ASN A 148 14.12 -8.46 7.75
CA ASN A 148 14.83 -7.34 8.37
C ASN A 148 14.06 -6.03 8.15
N PRO A 149 13.43 -5.44 9.19
CA PRO A 149 12.70 -4.18 9.09
C PRO A 149 13.64 -2.95 9.02
N ASP A 150 14.91 -3.06 9.40
CA ASP A 150 15.80 -1.92 9.56
C ASP A 150 15.93 -1.02 8.33
N PRO A 151 16.09 -1.56 7.08
CA PRO A 151 16.21 -0.70 5.90
C PRO A 151 14.98 0.17 5.65
N VAL A 152 13.76 -0.39 5.77
CA VAL A 152 12.54 0.37 5.56
C VAL A 152 12.31 1.38 6.68
N MET A 153 12.59 1.00 7.94
CA MET A 153 12.48 1.91 9.08
C MET A 153 13.48 3.07 8.97
N SER A 154 14.73 2.79 8.58
CA SER A 154 15.75 3.81 8.32
C SER A 154 15.36 4.76 7.20
N LEU A 155 14.80 4.24 6.10
CA LEU A 155 14.30 5.05 4.99
C LEU A 155 13.20 6.00 5.47
N LEU A 156 12.19 5.48 6.16
CA LEU A 156 11.06 6.29 6.64
C LEU A 156 11.51 7.34 7.67
N GLN A 157 12.45 7.00 8.56
CA GLN A 157 13.02 7.96 9.51
C GLN A 157 13.75 9.09 8.78
N GLN A 158 14.58 8.79 7.78
CA GLN A 158 15.28 9.81 6.99
C GLN A 158 14.31 10.74 6.25
N LEU A 159 13.20 10.20 5.72
CA LEU A 159 12.18 10.99 5.06
C LEU A 159 11.43 11.91 6.05
N ALA A 160 11.06 11.38 7.21
CA ALA A 160 10.40 12.15 8.27
C ALA A 160 11.29 13.26 8.81
N ASP A 161 12.58 12.99 9.07
CA ASP A 161 13.58 13.96 9.50
C ASP A 161 13.79 15.05 8.43
N GLY A 162 13.63 14.71 7.14
CA GLY A 162 13.65 15.63 6.02
C GLY A 162 12.38 16.46 5.84
N GLY A 163 11.35 16.26 6.67
CA GLY A 163 10.07 16.97 6.63
C GLY A 163 9.03 16.36 5.67
N THR A 164 9.28 15.18 5.09
CA THR A 164 8.30 14.47 4.29
C THR A 164 7.22 13.87 5.20
N GLN A 165 5.95 14.13 4.91
CA GLN A 165 4.84 13.51 5.61
C GLN A 165 4.72 12.02 5.24
N ILE A 166 4.36 11.17 6.19
CA ILE A 166 4.17 9.74 5.95
C ILE A 166 2.72 9.37 6.20
N ALA A 167 2.07 8.83 5.15
CA ALA A 167 0.74 8.23 5.22
C ALA A 167 0.85 6.71 5.16
N PHE A 168 0.21 6.03 6.09
CA PHE A 168 0.29 4.59 6.25
C PHE A 168 -1.10 3.96 6.38
N ASP A 169 -1.39 2.99 5.52
CA ASP A 169 -2.55 2.11 5.67
C ASP A 169 -2.09 0.74 6.19
N PRO A 170 -2.44 0.32 7.41
CA PRO A 170 -2.08 -1.00 7.91
C PRO A 170 -2.48 -2.13 6.97
N ASN A 171 -3.65 -2.03 6.33
CA ASN A 171 -4.15 -2.99 5.32
C ASN A 171 -3.71 -4.43 5.63
N HIS A 172 -3.95 -4.86 6.88
CA HIS A 172 -3.36 -6.06 7.46
C HIS A 172 -3.78 -7.33 6.70
N ARG A 173 -2.79 -8.19 6.42
CA ARG A 173 -3.00 -9.49 5.79
C ARG A 173 -2.24 -10.55 6.58
N ASP A 174 -2.95 -11.33 7.39
CA ASP A 174 -2.36 -12.38 8.26
C ASP A 174 -1.36 -13.27 7.51
N MET A 175 -1.65 -13.63 6.26
CA MET A 175 -0.83 -14.54 5.45
C MET A 175 0.54 -13.95 5.03
N LEU A 176 0.77 -12.65 5.20
CA LEU A 176 2.03 -12.00 4.83
C LEU A 176 2.99 -11.86 5.99
N TRP A 177 2.57 -12.14 7.20
CA TRP A 177 3.35 -12.01 8.43
C TRP A 177 3.64 -13.38 9.04
N ASP A 178 4.84 -13.58 9.55
CA ASP A 178 5.22 -14.83 10.22
C ASP A 178 4.43 -15.03 11.54
N SER A 179 4.02 -13.94 12.19
CA SER A 179 3.09 -13.95 13.31
C SER A 179 2.38 -12.61 13.50
N ALA A 180 1.24 -12.63 14.18
CA ALA A 180 0.52 -11.43 14.58
C ALA A 180 1.37 -10.52 15.49
N GLU A 181 2.21 -11.08 16.34
CA GLU A 181 3.08 -10.37 17.26
C GLU A 181 4.14 -9.56 16.52
N ILE A 182 4.72 -10.13 15.45
CA ILE A 182 5.67 -9.41 14.57
C ILE A 182 4.99 -8.23 13.89
N ALA A 183 3.81 -8.45 13.31
CA ALA A 183 3.03 -7.37 12.70
C ALA A 183 2.73 -6.24 13.70
N LYS A 184 2.27 -6.59 14.89
CA LYS A 184 1.97 -5.63 15.98
C LYS A 184 3.19 -4.83 16.41
N SER A 185 4.36 -5.49 16.50
CA SER A 185 5.62 -4.81 16.84
C SER A 185 6.00 -3.79 15.76
N VAL A 186 6.03 -4.22 14.50
CA VAL A 186 6.38 -3.33 13.37
C VAL A 186 5.40 -2.15 13.26
N TYR A 187 4.11 -2.37 13.48
CA TYR A 187 3.12 -1.29 13.46
C TYR A 187 3.32 -0.29 14.62
N ARG A 188 3.71 -0.77 15.80
CA ARG A 188 4.04 0.11 16.92
C ARG A 188 5.30 0.92 16.64
N ASP A 189 6.31 0.29 16.03
CA ASP A 189 7.61 0.93 15.78
C ASP A 189 7.52 2.01 14.69
N ILE A 190 6.65 1.82 13.68
CA ILE A 190 6.43 2.83 12.62
C ILE A 190 5.54 4.01 13.09
N ALA A 191 4.63 3.79 14.03
CA ALA A 191 3.60 4.75 14.41
C ALA A 191 4.13 6.16 14.74
N PRO A 192 5.27 6.35 15.45
CA PRO A 192 5.79 7.68 15.72
C PRO A 192 6.25 8.47 14.49
N LEU A 193 6.44 7.79 13.35
CA LEU A 193 6.85 8.43 12.09
C LEU A 193 5.65 8.90 11.26
N LEU A 194 4.43 8.49 11.62
CA LEU A 194 3.25 8.69 10.79
C LEU A 194 2.63 10.06 11.01
N THR A 195 2.49 10.81 9.92
CA THR A 195 1.58 11.98 9.88
C THR A 195 0.14 11.49 9.78
N PHE A 196 -0.14 10.53 8.90
CA PHE A 196 -1.49 9.98 8.71
C PHE A 196 -1.48 8.45 8.84
N CYS A 197 -2.35 7.92 9.71
CA CYS A 197 -2.62 6.50 9.81
C CYS A 197 -4.05 6.20 9.36
N LEU A 198 -4.23 5.23 8.47
CA LEU A 198 -5.49 4.94 7.76
C LEU A 198 -6.01 3.52 8.05
N PRO A 199 -6.17 3.08 9.31
CA PRO A 199 -6.56 1.72 9.64
C PRO A 199 -7.99 1.41 9.21
N THR A 200 -8.25 0.13 8.87
CA THR A 200 -9.59 -0.42 8.67
C THR A 200 -10.04 -1.10 9.94
N PHE A 201 -11.18 -0.70 10.51
CA PHE A 201 -11.63 -1.20 11.81
C PHE A 201 -11.76 -2.72 11.87
N ASP A 202 -12.28 -3.37 10.83
CA ASP A 202 -12.42 -4.83 10.79
C ASP A 202 -11.07 -5.55 10.88
N ASP A 203 -10.01 -5.00 10.27
CA ASP A 203 -8.66 -5.55 10.36
C ASP A 203 -8.07 -5.35 11.77
N GLU A 204 -8.27 -4.18 12.34
CA GLU A 204 -7.80 -3.83 13.69
C GLU A 204 -8.51 -4.66 14.77
N GLN A 205 -9.82 -4.86 14.62
CA GLN A 205 -10.59 -5.73 15.49
C GLN A 205 -10.09 -7.17 15.46
N ARG A 206 -9.73 -7.68 14.27
CA ARG A 206 -9.16 -9.02 14.13
C ARG A 206 -7.79 -9.13 14.79
N LEU A 207 -6.90 -8.18 14.53
CA LEU A 207 -5.50 -8.21 14.98
C LEU A 207 -5.35 -7.83 16.46
N PHE A 208 -5.97 -6.73 16.90
CA PHE A 208 -5.77 -6.14 18.22
C PHE A 208 -6.93 -6.38 19.19
N LYS A 209 -8.05 -6.95 18.70
CA LYS A 209 -9.29 -7.14 19.46
C LYS A 209 -9.94 -5.83 19.90
N ASP A 210 -9.74 -4.78 19.13
CA ASP A 210 -10.37 -3.48 19.34
C ASP A 210 -11.90 -3.65 19.32
N ARG A 211 -12.60 -3.02 20.28
CA ARG A 211 -14.06 -3.16 20.42
C ARG A 211 -14.85 -2.17 19.54
N ASP A 212 -14.24 -1.04 19.23
CA ASP A 212 -14.86 0.03 18.42
C ASP A 212 -13.77 0.90 17.76
N PRO A 213 -14.13 1.73 16.74
CA PRO A 213 -13.17 2.58 16.05
C PRO A 213 -12.43 3.58 16.92
N THR A 214 -13.01 4.03 18.06
CA THR A 214 -12.38 4.96 18.99
C THR A 214 -11.19 4.30 19.68
N VAL A 215 -11.31 3.03 20.07
CA VAL A 215 -10.20 2.26 20.66
C VAL A 215 -9.06 2.13 19.64
N THR A 216 -9.37 1.84 18.38
CA THR A 216 -8.37 1.80 17.31
C THR A 216 -7.65 3.16 17.18
N ALA A 217 -8.40 4.25 17.06
CA ALA A 217 -7.83 5.59 16.92
C ALA A 217 -6.93 5.93 18.12
N THR A 218 -7.41 5.74 19.33
CA THR A 218 -6.67 6.00 20.58
C THR A 218 -5.35 5.23 20.59
N ARG A 219 -5.37 3.94 20.27
CA ARG A 219 -4.16 3.11 20.26
C ARG A 219 -3.11 3.63 19.28
N TRP A 220 -3.48 4.01 18.06
CA TRP A 220 -2.53 4.56 17.08
C TRP A 220 -2.00 5.93 17.49
N LEU A 221 -2.84 6.80 18.10
CA LEU A 221 -2.41 8.09 18.67
C LEU A 221 -1.46 7.87 19.86
N ASP A 222 -1.75 6.93 20.75
CA ASP A 222 -0.90 6.60 21.90
C ASP A 222 0.47 6.03 21.46
N TRP A 223 0.54 5.42 20.29
CA TRP A 223 1.79 4.96 19.68
C TRP A 223 2.57 6.08 18.97
N GLY A 224 1.97 7.27 18.81
CA GLY A 224 2.64 8.46 18.29
C GLY A 224 2.22 8.89 16.89
N ALA A 225 1.25 8.26 16.25
CA ALA A 225 0.69 8.78 15.00
C ALA A 225 0.06 10.16 15.22
N ALA A 226 0.27 11.11 14.30
CA ALA A 226 -0.24 12.47 14.49
C ALA A 226 -1.74 12.58 14.19
N GLU A 227 -2.22 11.91 13.15
CA GLU A 227 -3.63 11.84 12.77
C GLU A 227 -4.02 10.41 12.40
N VAL A 228 -5.23 9.99 12.80
CA VAL A 228 -5.74 8.65 12.52
C VAL A 228 -7.11 8.73 11.87
N ILE A 229 -7.28 8.08 10.73
CA ILE A 229 -8.55 7.99 10.01
C ILE A 229 -8.98 6.53 9.96
N VAL A 230 -9.86 6.14 10.90
CA VAL A 230 -10.38 4.78 10.98
C VAL A 230 -11.48 4.58 9.94
N LYS A 231 -11.18 3.78 8.92
CA LYS A 231 -12.15 3.36 7.90
C LYS A 231 -13.07 2.29 8.50
N ASN A 232 -14.39 2.38 8.25
CA ASN A 232 -15.37 1.48 8.87
C ASN A 232 -16.42 0.98 7.86
N GLY A 233 -15.97 0.55 6.69
CA GLY A 233 -16.83 0.05 5.60
C GLY A 233 -17.89 1.07 5.20
N SER A 234 -19.15 0.65 5.22
CA SER A 234 -20.31 1.53 4.92
C SER A 234 -20.77 2.36 6.12
N LYS A 235 -20.14 2.20 7.28
CA LYS A 235 -20.46 2.94 8.50
C LYS A 235 -19.68 4.26 8.56
N THR A 236 -19.87 5.00 9.64
CA THR A 236 -19.17 6.24 9.93
C THR A 236 -17.66 6.03 10.05
N ALA A 237 -16.86 6.73 9.25
CA ALA A 237 -15.42 6.82 9.48
C ALA A 237 -15.11 7.78 10.63
N LEU A 238 -14.03 7.53 11.36
CA LEU A 238 -13.59 8.34 12.49
C LEU A 238 -12.25 8.98 12.15
N LEU A 239 -12.20 10.31 12.10
CA LEU A 239 -10.97 11.09 12.10
C LEU A 239 -10.63 11.48 13.54
N ALA A 240 -9.41 11.23 13.98
CA ALA A 240 -8.95 11.53 15.32
C ALA A 240 -7.56 12.17 15.29
N THR A 241 -7.40 13.19 16.12
CA THR A 241 -6.12 13.80 16.51
C THR A 241 -5.98 13.73 18.02
N PRO A 242 -4.84 14.08 18.63
CA PRO A 242 -4.72 14.13 20.09
C PRO A 242 -5.72 15.05 20.80
N TRP A 243 -6.30 16.02 20.06
CA TRP A 243 -7.19 17.03 20.64
C TRP A 243 -8.65 16.93 20.20
N GLU A 244 -8.96 16.19 19.10
CA GLU A 244 -10.29 16.23 18.51
C GLU A 244 -10.63 14.89 17.85
N GLN A 245 -11.94 14.56 17.85
CA GLN A 245 -12.50 13.46 17.07
C GLN A 245 -13.67 13.95 16.23
N ILE A 246 -13.66 13.61 14.93
CA ILE A 246 -14.68 13.99 13.97
C ILE A 246 -15.22 12.71 13.31
N HIS A 247 -16.53 12.56 13.28
CA HIS A 247 -17.21 11.49 12.58
C HIS A 247 -17.60 11.92 11.17
N SER A 248 -17.14 11.19 10.16
CA SER A 248 -17.51 11.40 8.76
C SER A 248 -18.43 10.29 8.29
N TYR A 249 -19.63 10.64 7.86
CA TYR A 249 -20.60 9.70 7.33
C TYR A 249 -20.31 9.40 5.85
N PRO A 250 -20.36 8.14 5.42
CA PRO A 250 -20.15 7.79 4.01
C PRO A 250 -21.27 8.40 3.16
N ILE A 251 -20.92 8.80 1.94
CA ILE A 251 -21.91 9.19 0.95
C ILE A 251 -22.66 7.91 0.53
N PRO A 252 -24.01 7.90 0.52
CA PRO A 252 -24.78 6.75 0.06
C PRO A 252 -24.39 6.37 -1.37
N ILE A 253 -24.07 5.10 -1.57
CA ILE A 253 -23.77 4.56 -2.90
C ILE A 253 -25.08 4.04 -3.49
N GLU A 254 -25.58 4.67 -4.55
CA GLU A 254 -26.81 4.24 -5.23
C GLU A 254 -26.59 2.98 -6.08
N ARG A 255 -25.35 2.74 -6.53
CA ARG A 255 -25.01 1.57 -7.35
C ARG A 255 -23.52 1.22 -7.22
N VAL A 256 -23.23 -0.04 -6.95
CA VAL A 256 -21.87 -0.63 -7.09
C VAL A 256 -21.74 -1.15 -8.52
N VAL A 257 -20.78 -0.67 -9.26
CA VAL A 257 -20.49 -1.09 -10.65
C VAL A 257 -19.48 -2.22 -10.61
#